data_4119286d7fca7352d46eb78653e5790f
#
_entry.id   4119286d7fca7352d46eb78653e5790f
#
_cell.length_a   1.000
_cell.length_b   1.000
_cell.length_c   1.000
_cell.angle_alpha   90.00
_cell.angle_beta   90.00
_cell.angle_gamma   90.00
#
_symmetry.space_group_name_H-M   'P 1'
#
loop_
_entity.id
_entity.type
_entity.pdbx_description
1 polymer ?
#
loop_
_entity_poly.entity_id
_entity_poly.type
_entity_poly.pdbx_seq_one_letter_code
_entity_poly.pdbx_strand_id
1 'polypeptide(L)'
;MQPAQTTHASPHKVRHFLKLSDLTPSELRGVIGRGQDMKLRGDSHYRPLQGKTLAMLFAKSSTRTRVSFEVAMAQLGGHALFLSPRDIQLGRGEPLADTARVISSMCNAIMVRNNSQSEQEQVARYSKVPVINGLSDRHHPCQLLADIQTWFERRGDIQGRTVAWIGDGNNVCNSWIEAARLLGFKLRVACPEGYEPGKNLVDSAGGHVEILRDPRFAAEGADLLVTDVWTSMGQEEDNAVRLEAFKPFQVNAELMLMAKKDALFMHCLPAHRGEEVTAEVIDGHQSVVWAEAENRLHAQKALLEFLLVPPELIPRERAAHQNTQLSMTGQWKAQP
;
A
#
# COMPACT_ATOMS: atom_id res chain seq x y z
N MET A 1 33.32 42.08 18.69
CA MET A 1 32.06 41.42 18.38
C MET A 1 32.31 40.42 17.24
N GLN A 2 32.39 39.12 17.55
CA GLN A 2 32.49 38.07 16.54
C GLN A 2 31.09 37.81 15.99
N PRO A 3 30.91 37.61 14.68
CA PRO A 3 29.61 37.24 14.11
C PRO A 3 29.25 35.81 14.53
N ALA A 4 28.03 35.63 14.98
CA ALA A 4 27.46 34.34 15.32
C ALA A 4 27.51 33.39 14.11
N GLN A 5 28.17 32.25 14.25
CA GLN A 5 28.14 31.18 13.28
C GLN A 5 26.72 30.61 13.25
N THR A 6 25.98 30.91 12.19
CA THR A 6 24.75 30.20 11.84
C THR A 6 25.12 28.78 11.45
N THR A 7 24.83 27.84 12.33
CA THR A 7 24.89 26.42 12.03
C THR A 7 23.82 26.13 10.97
N HIS A 8 24.23 26.03 9.70
CA HIS A 8 23.41 25.47 8.65
C HIS A 8 23.16 23.99 9.00
N ALA A 9 21.94 23.69 9.48
CA ALA A 9 21.47 22.32 9.56
C ALA A 9 21.61 21.69 8.17
N SER A 10 22.25 20.53 8.07
CA SER A 10 22.35 19.77 6.84
C SER A 10 20.95 19.61 6.25
N PRO A 11 20.74 19.84 4.95
CA PRO A 11 19.43 19.69 4.35
C PRO A 11 18.98 18.23 4.55
N HIS A 12 17.93 18.02 5.35
CA HIS A 12 17.33 16.70 5.51
C HIS A 12 16.98 16.18 4.12
N LYS A 13 17.57 15.02 3.74
CA LYS A 13 17.27 14.39 2.47
C LYS A 13 15.78 14.09 2.41
N VAL A 14 15.10 14.64 1.41
CA VAL A 14 13.65 14.40 1.19
C VAL A 14 13.40 12.90 1.10
N ARG A 15 12.44 12.41 1.87
CA ARG A 15 12.01 11.01 1.85
C ARG A 15 10.82 10.84 0.92
N HIS A 16 10.92 9.91 0.00
CA HIS A 16 9.83 9.51 -0.87
C HIS A 16 9.27 8.16 -0.42
N PHE A 17 8.05 7.82 -0.87
CA PHE A 17 7.44 6.52 -0.66
C PHE A 17 6.92 6.00 -2.01
N LEU A 18 7.80 5.38 -2.79
CA LEU A 18 7.52 4.86 -4.12
C LEU A 18 7.26 3.36 -4.13
N LYS A 19 7.77 2.65 -3.13
CA LYS A 19 7.61 1.22 -2.90
C LYS A 19 7.72 0.91 -1.41
N LEU A 20 7.30 -0.27 -0.99
CA LEU A 20 7.31 -0.65 0.43
C LEU A 20 8.73 -0.66 1.02
N SER A 21 9.72 -1.08 0.23
CA SER A 21 11.12 -1.14 0.63
C SER A 21 11.81 0.23 0.80
N ASP A 22 11.10 1.35 0.57
CA ASP A 22 11.56 2.69 0.97
C ASP A 22 11.44 2.90 2.49
N LEU A 23 10.73 2.00 3.18
CA LEU A 23 10.67 1.92 4.63
C LEU A 23 11.51 0.76 5.15
N THR A 24 12.15 0.95 6.30
CA THR A 24 12.72 -0.15 7.06
C THR A 24 11.61 -1.01 7.69
N PRO A 25 11.87 -2.28 8.08
CA PRO A 25 10.89 -3.11 8.76
C PRO A 25 10.28 -2.45 10.01
N SER A 26 11.07 -1.71 10.78
CA SER A 26 10.61 -0.98 11.97
C SER A 26 9.71 0.20 11.61
N GLU A 27 10.09 0.98 10.60
CA GLU A 27 9.27 2.11 10.14
C GLU A 27 7.94 1.64 9.55
N LEU A 28 7.94 0.53 8.79
CA LEU A 28 6.73 -0.06 8.24
C LEU A 28 5.76 -0.47 9.37
N ARG A 29 6.25 -1.20 10.39
CA ARG A 29 5.44 -1.52 11.57
C ARG A 29 4.97 -0.28 12.32
N GLY A 30 5.84 0.74 12.42
CA GLY A 30 5.50 2.02 13.05
C GLY A 30 4.36 2.75 12.33
N VAL A 31 4.40 2.83 11.01
CA VAL A 31 3.33 3.45 10.20
C VAL A 31 2.02 2.66 10.34
N ILE A 32 2.08 1.32 10.31
CA ILE A 32 0.90 0.45 10.48
C ILE A 32 0.29 0.65 11.87
N GLY A 33 1.08 0.56 12.94
CA GLY A 33 0.61 0.77 14.31
C GLY A 33 0.02 2.17 14.51
N ARG A 34 0.63 3.18 13.87
CA ARG A 34 0.11 4.54 13.91
C ARG A 34 -1.23 4.68 13.17
N GLY A 35 -1.42 3.97 12.05
CA GLY A 35 -2.70 3.89 11.36
C GLY A 35 -3.81 3.30 12.23
N GLN A 36 -3.51 2.21 12.96
CA GLN A 36 -4.43 1.62 13.94
C GLN A 36 -4.79 2.60 15.05
N ASP A 37 -3.82 3.30 15.62
CA ASP A 37 -4.05 4.34 16.65
C ASP A 37 -4.97 5.45 16.14
N MET A 38 -4.73 5.96 14.94
CA MET A 38 -5.56 7.01 14.34
C MET A 38 -6.99 6.55 14.06
N LYS A 39 -7.17 5.27 13.72
CA LYS A 39 -8.49 4.66 13.55
C LYS A 39 -9.24 4.57 14.88
N LEU A 40 -8.59 4.04 15.92
CA LEU A 40 -9.21 3.79 17.24
C LEU A 40 -9.54 5.07 17.99
N ARG A 41 -8.67 6.08 17.94
CA ARG A 41 -8.83 7.31 18.74
C ARG A 41 -9.82 8.30 18.13
N GLY A 42 -9.97 8.33 16.79
CA GLY A 42 -10.90 9.24 16.12
C GLY A 42 -10.70 10.73 16.45
N ASP A 43 -9.46 11.14 16.80
CA ASP A 43 -9.16 12.46 17.37
C ASP A 43 -9.33 13.59 16.33
N SER A 44 -10.46 14.27 16.42
CA SER A 44 -10.80 15.39 15.54
C SER A 44 -9.97 16.66 15.80
N HIS A 45 -9.27 16.75 16.93
CA HIS A 45 -8.45 17.92 17.31
C HIS A 45 -6.99 17.79 16.85
N TYR A 46 -6.55 16.60 16.48
CA TYR A 46 -5.19 16.39 15.99
C TYR A 46 -5.05 16.81 14.53
N ARG A 47 -4.49 17.99 14.31
CA ARG A 47 -4.35 18.66 13.01
C ARG A 47 -2.88 18.92 12.64
N PRO A 48 -2.02 17.89 12.56
CA PRO A 48 -0.59 18.07 12.37
C PRO A 48 -0.20 18.61 10.99
N LEU A 49 -1.11 18.56 10.02
CA LEU A 49 -0.88 19.05 8.65
C LEU A 49 -1.57 20.39 8.37
N GLN A 50 -1.93 21.14 9.40
CA GLN A 50 -2.52 22.47 9.21
C GLN A 50 -1.62 23.36 8.34
N GLY A 51 -2.20 23.95 7.29
CA GLY A 51 -1.50 24.79 6.31
C GLY A 51 -0.65 24.01 5.29
N LYS A 52 -0.65 22.67 5.30
CA LYS A 52 0.05 21.84 4.31
C LYS A 52 -0.88 21.42 3.18
N THR A 53 -0.32 21.34 1.97
CA THR A 53 -1.03 20.93 0.75
C THR A 53 -0.37 19.71 0.13
N LEU A 54 -1.20 18.71 -0.21
CA LEU A 54 -0.85 17.55 -1.02
C LEU A 54 -1.34 17.76 -2.45
N ALA A 55 -0.45 17.79 -3.44
CA ALA A 55 -0.83 17.73 -4.86
C ALA A 55 -1.00 16.26 -5.28
N MET A 56 -2.15 15.92 -5.86
CA MET A 56 -2.47 14.56 -6.32
C MET A 56 -2.54 14.52 -7.84
N LEU A 57 -1.50 13.98 -8.47
CA LEU A 57 -1.39 13.82 -9.93
C LEU A 57 -2.01 12.49 -10.35
N PHE A 58 -3.13 12.52 -11.03
CA PHE A 58 -3.85 11.34 -11.51
C PHE A 58 -3.79 11.25 -13.03
N ALA A 59 -3.06 10.29 -13.58
CA ALA A 59 -3.17 9.94 -15.00
C ALA A 59 -4.35 9.01 -15.29
N LYS A 60 -4.82 8.26 -14.28
CA LYS A 60 -6.02 7.41 -14.34
C LYS A 60 -6.95 7.68 -13.16
N SER A 61 -8.26 7.57 -13.39
CA SER A 61 -9.27 7.72 -12.34
C SER A 61 -9.13 6.64 -11.24
N SER A 62 -9.43 7.02 -10.01
CA SER A 62 -9.51 6.10 -8.88
C SER A 62 -10.32 6.70 -7.76
N THR A 63 -11.46 6.12 -7.47
CA THR A 63 -12.33 6.56 -6.38
C THR A 63 -11.66 6.36 -5.02
N ARG A 64 -11.18 5.14 -4.73
CA ARG A 64 -10.59 4.81 -3.42
C ARG A 64 -9.36 5.64 -3.09
N THR A 65 -8.40 5.75 -4.01
CA THR A 65 -7.18 6.53 -3.79
C THR A 65 -7.49 8.01 -3.61
N ARG A 66 -8.39 8.57 -4.42
CA ARG A 66 -8.79 9.97 -4.33
C ARG A 66 -9.47 10.25 -2.99
N VAL A 67 -10.54 9.53 -2.68
CA VAL A 67 -11.31 9.74 -1.45
C VAL A 67 -10.43 9.57 -0.21
N SER A 68 -9.62 8.50 -0.15
CA SER A 68 -8.80 8.23 1.04
C SER A 68 -7.74 9.31 1.29
N PHE A 69 -7.06 9.85 0.26
CA PHE A 69 -6.09 10.93 0.45
C PHE A 69 -6.75 12.29 0.72
N GLU A 70 -7.86 12.64 0.02
CA GLU A 70 -8.59 13.88 0.28
C GLU A 70 -9.10 13.91 1.73
N VAL A 71 -9.75 12.84 2.17
CA VAL A 71 -10.27 12.73 3.55
C VAL A 71 -9.12 12.68 4.56
N ALA A 72 -8.01 11.97 4.28
CA ALA A 72 -6.84 11.93 5.15
C ALA A 72 -6.27 13.33 5.40
N MET A 73 -6.04 14.10 4.33
CA MET A 73 -5.55 15.48 4.42
C MET A 73 -6.52 16.35 5.20
N ALA A 74 -7.82 16.29 4.89
CA ALA A 74 -8.85 17.10 5.57
C ALA A 74 -8.90 16.77 7.08
N GLN A 75 -8.88 15.48 7.46
CA GLN A 75 -8.89 15.07 8.86
C GLN A 75 -7.62 15.46 9.61
N LEU A 76 -6.47 15.52 8.95
CA LEU A 76 -5.20 15.97 9.52
C LEU A 76 -5.02 17.50 9.47
N GLY A 77 -6.03 18.25 8.98
CA GLY A 77 -6.04 19.72 8.94
C GLY A 77 -5.35 20.34 7.73
N GLY A 78 -4.91 19.51 6.78
CA GLY A 78 -4.31 19.94 5.52
C GLY A 78 -5.33 20.08 4.39
N HIS A 79 -4.82 20.31 3.19
CA HIS A 79 -5.57 20.42 1.94
C HIS A 79 -5.05 19.44 0.90
N ALA A 80 -5.94 18.86 0.09
CA ALA A 80 -5.59 18.03 -1.06
C ALA A 80 -6.02 18.70 -2.35
N LEU A 81 -5.11 18.82 -3.29
CA LEU A 81 -5.37 19.40 -4.62
C LEU A 81 -5.37 18.27 -5.65
N PHE A 82 -6.54 17.99 -6.23
CA PHE A 82 -6.70 17.00 -7.29
C PHE A 82 -6.32 17.60 -8.65
N LEU A 83 -5.40 16.97 -9.35
CA LEU A 83 -4.91 17.37 -10.65
C LEU A 83 -5.08 16.22 -11.65
N SER A 84 -6.02 16.34 -12.56
CA SER A 84 -6.22 15.39 -13.66
C SER A 84 -5.33 15.75 -14.87
N PRO A 85 -5.16 14.85 -15.87
CA PRO A 85 -4.41 15.17 -17.08
C PRO A 85 -4.98 16.35 -17.86
N ARG A 86 -6.26 16.69 -17.64
CA ARG A 86 -6.90 17.85 -18.27
C ARG A 86 -6.52 19.16 -17.59
N ASP A 87 -6.12 19.10 -16.31
CA ASP A 87 -5.83 20.25 -15.48
C ASP A 87 -4.34 20.63 -15.51
N ILE A 88 -3.49 19.72 -16.00
CA ILE A 88 -2.04 19.88 -16.02
C ILE A 88 -1.47 19.82 -17.44
N GLN A 89 -0.34 20.48 -17.66
CA GLN A 89 0.31 20.57 -18.98
C GLN A 89 1.08 19.30 -19.38
N LEU A 90 1.15 18.26 -18.54
CA LEU A 90 1.85 16.99 -18.82
C LEU A 90 1.37 16.35 -20.14
N GLY A 91 0.09 16.42 -20.45
CA GLY A 91 -0.48 15.96 -21.73
C GLY A 91 -0.20 16.86 -22.92
N ARG A 92 0.47 18.00 -22.73
CA ARG A 92 0.73 19.04 -23.75
C ARG A 92 2.21 19.28 -24.01
N GLY A 93 3.08 18.34 -23.58
CA GLY A 93 4.52 18.37 -23.86
C GLY A 93 5.39 19.01 -22.80
N GLU A 94 4.88 19.39 -21.63
CA GLU A 94 5.71 19.82 -20.51
C GLU A 94 6.51 18.63 -19.95
N PRO A 95 7.85 18.74 -19.80
CA PRO A 95 8.64 17.68 -19.20
C PRO A 95 8.23 17.41 -17.74
N LEU A 96 8.16 16.13 -17.33
CA LEU A 96 7.88 15.71 -15.96
C LEU A 96 8.78 16.38 -14.91
N ALA A 97 10.04 16.61 -15.28
CA ALA A 97 11.02 17.28 -14.43
C ALA A 97 10.62 18.72 -14.09
N ASP A 98 10.04 19.44 -15.05
CA ASP A 98 9.63 20.84 -14.86
C ASP A 98 8.34 20.90 -14.05
N THR A 99 7.37 20.07 -14.36
CA THR A 99 6.15 19.89 -13.54
C THR A 99 6.51 19.56 -12.08
N ALA A 100 7.45 18.63 -11.85
CA ALA A 100 7.88 18.25 -10.51
C ALA A 100 8.51 19.42 -9.75
N ARG A 101 9.38 20.21 -10.40
CA ARG A 101 10.00 21.41 -9.80
C ARG A 101 8.96 22.47 -9.45
N VAL A 102 8.05 22.76 -10.37
CA VAL A 102 7.01 23.77 -10.15
C VAL A 102 6.06 23.36 -9.04
N ILE A 103 5.46 22.17 -9.09
CA ILE A 103 4.51 21.72 -8.07
C ILE A 103 5.20 21.60 -6.71
N SER A 104 6.41 21.05 -6.63
CA SER A 104 7.12 20.89 -5.36
C SER A 104 7.59 22.22 -4.74
N SER A 105 7.56 23.32 -5.50
CA SER A 105 7.82 24.67 -4.95
C SER A 105 6.62 25.29 -4.26
N MET A 106 5.40 24.79 -4.51
CA MET A 106 4.14 25.34 -4.03
C MET A 106 3.42 24.45 -3.04
N CYS A 107 3.69 23.12 -3.07
CA CYS A 107 3.03 22.11 -2.24
C CYS A 107 4.00 21.46 -1.26
N ASN A 108 3.47 20.74 -0.27
CA ASN A 108 4.28 20.10 0.78
C ASN A 108 4.51 18.60 0.52
N ALA A 109 3.72 17.99 -0.37
CA ALA A 109 3.89 16.63 -0.87
C ALA A 109 3.23 16.47 -2.24
N ILE A 110 3.66 15.47 -2.99
CA ILE A 110 3.08 15.07 -4.27
C ILE A 110 2.68 13.60 -4.19
N MET A 111 1.46 13.25 -4.55
CA MET A 111 1.05 11.87 -4.80
C MET A 111 0.87 11.68 -6.31
N VAL A 112 1.42 10.60 -6.84
CA VAL A 112 1.35 10.27 -8.27
C VAL A 112 0.63 8.93 -8.45
N ARG A 113 -0.36 8.90 -9.32
CA ARG A 113 -1.03 7.68 -9.77
C ARG A 113 -1.04 7.62 -11.29
N ASN A 114 -0.16 6.79 -11.82
CA ASN A 114 0.01 6.56 -13.26
C ASN A 114 0.42 5.09 -13.51
N ASN A 115 0.74 4.75 -14.77
CA ASN A 115 1.15 3.40 -15.14
C ASN A 115 2.67 3.26 -15.35
N SER A 116 3.49 4.15 -14.77
CA SER A 116 4.93 4.14 -15.00
C SER A 116 5.69 4.41 -13.71
N GLN A 117 6.30 3.38 -13.16
CA GLN A 117 7.20 3.53 -12.02
C GLN A 117 8.37 4.46 -12.32
N SER A 118 8.93 4.37 -13.53
CA SER A 118 10.06 5.23 -13.94
C SER A 118 9.70 6.72 -13.99
N GLU A 119 8.47 7.06 -14.39
CA GLU A 119 7.99 8.44 -14.34
C GLU A 119 7.84 8.94 -12.91
N GLN A 120 7.35 8.10 -12.01
CA GLN A 120 7.25 8.45 -10.58
C GLN A 120 8.63 8.66 -9.96
N GLU A 121 9.61 7.83 -10.31
CA GLU A 121 11.01 8.00 -9.91
C GLU A 121 11.62 9.29 -10.47
N GLN A 122 11.23 9.67 -11.69
CA GLN A 122 11.64 10.95 -12.28
C GLN A 122 11.02 12.12 -11.52
N VAL A 123 9.73 12.08 -11.20
CA VAL A 123 9.08 13.11 -10.36
C VAL A 123 9.77 13.22 -9.01
N ALA A 124 10.08 12.09 -8.36
CA ALA A 124 10.79 12.08 -7.08
C ALA A 124 12.20 12.70 -7.16
N ARG A 125 12.92 12.41 -8.25
CA ARG A 125 14.28 12.95 -8.48
C ARG A 125 14.31 14.48 -8.54
N TYR A 126 13.29 15.11 -9.10
CA TYR A 126 13.23 16.56 -9.28
C TYR A 126 12.36 17.29 -8.26
N SER A 127 11.68 16.56 -7.40
CA SER A 127 10.83 17.11 -6.34
C SER A 127 11.66 17.56 -5.14
N LYS A 128 11.28 18.70 -4.55
CA LYS A 128 11.81 19.22 -3.28
C LYS A 128 11.02 18.75 -2.06
N VAL A 129 9.94 17.99 -2.28
CA VAL A 129 9.03 17.51 -1.25
C VAL A 129 8.80 16.01 -1.41
N PRO A 130 8.29 15.30 -0.39
CA PRO A 130 7.94 13.88 -0.49
C PRO A 130 7.05 13.57 -1.70
N VAL A 131 7.39 12.49 -2.41
CA VAL A 131 6.57 11.91 -3.48
C VAL A 131 6.06 10.56 -3.01
N ILE A 132 4.76 10.33 -3.19
CA ILE A 132 4.04 9.14 -2.77
C ILE A 132 3.51 8.42 -4.02
N ASN A 133 3.80 7.13 -4.12
CA ASN A 133 3.23 6.26 -5.15
C ASN A 133 1.79 5.88 -4.78
N GLY A 134 0.81 6.47 -5.45
CA GLY A 134 -0.61 6.12 -5.32
C GLY A 134 -0.99 4.83 -6.05
N LEU A 135 -0.23 4.44 -7.05
CA LEU A 135 -0.17 3.20 -7.83
C LEU A 135 0.71 3.44 -9.06
N SER A 136 1.54 2.48 -9.40
CA SER A 136 2.27 2.38 -10.68
C SER A 136 2.04 1.00 -11.32
N ASP A 137 2.65 0.78 -12.49
CA ASP A 137 2.69 -0.53 -13.15
C ASP A 137 3.41 -1.60 -12.32
N ARG A 138 4.35 -1.20 -11.45
CA ARG A 138 5.21 -2.12 -10.68
C ARG A 138 4.83 -2.27 -9.24
N HIS A 139 4.23 -1.25 -8.60
CA HIS A 139 3.97 -1.25 -7.16
C HIS A 139 2.65 -0.58 -6.79
N HIS A 140 2.03 -1.08 -5.71
CA HIS A 140 0.90 -0.43 -5.04
C HIS A 140 1.13 -0.34 -3.53
N PRO A 141 2.15 0.41 -3.06
CA PRO A 141 2.59 0.38 -1.67
C PRO A 141 1.53 0.89 -0.70
N CYS A 142 0.71 1.87 -1.09
CA CYS A 142 -0.39 2.38 -0.26
C CYS A 142 -1.49 1.34 -0.02
N GLN A 143 -1.69 0.38 -0.94
CA GLN A 143 -2.60 -0.73 -0.72
C GLN A 143 -2.03 -1.65 0.36
N LEU A 144 -0.77 -2.03 0.22
CA LEU A 144 -0.12 -2.94 1.17
C LEU A 144 -0.07 -2.40 2.59
N LEU A 145 0.06 -1.08 2.79
CA LEU A 145 -0.07 -0.50 4.13
C LEU A 145 -1.43 -0.82 4.75
N ALA A 146 -2.51 -0.74 3.96
CA ALA A 146 -3.86 -1.03 4.43
C ALA A 146 -4.10 -2.54 4.64
N ASP A 147 -3.61 -3.39 3.75
CA ASP A 147 -3.73 -4.85 3.84
C ASP A 147 -3.05 -5.35 5.11
N ILE A 148 -1.81 -4.94 5.34
CA ILE A 148 -1.05 -5.33 6.53
C ILE A 148 -1.65 -4.72 7.79
N GLN A 149 -2.14 -3.47 7.77
CA GLN A 149 -2.90 -2.90 8.89
C GLN A 149 -4.12 -3.75 9.22
N THR A 150 -4.89 -4.16 8.21
CA THR A 150 -6.09 -5.00 8.37
C THR A 150 -5.74 -6.35 8.97
N TRP A 151 -4.65 -6.96 8.51
CA TRP A 151 -4.14 -8.19 9.12
C TRP A 151 -3.78 -7.97 10.59
N PHE A 152 -3.02 -6.92 10.92
CA PHE A 152 -2.61 -6.63 12.30
C PHE A 152 -3.80 -6.38 13.23
N GLU A 153 -4.84 -5.71 12.75
CA GLU A 153 -6.08 -5.51 13.51
C GLU A 153 -6.81 -6.82 13.82
N ARG A 154 -6.72 -7.81 12.95
CA ARG A 154 -7.45 -9.08 13.06
C ARG A 154 -6.63 -10.21 13.70
N ARG A 155 -5.30 -10.22 13.51
CA ARG A 155 -4.44 -11.37 13.81
C ARG A 155 -3.11 -11.02 14.50
N GLY A 156 -2.81 -9.75 14.70
CA GLY A 156 -1.51 -9.31 15.21
C GLY A 156 -0.41 -9.37 14.15
N ASP A 157 0.86 -9.55 14.57
CA ASP A 157 2.00 -9.54 13.64
C ASP A 157 1.89 -10.69 12.61
N ILE A 158 2.20 -10.37 11.37
CA ILE A 158 2.19 -11.31 10.25
C ILE A 158 3.46 -12.18 10.18
N GLN A 159 4.47 -11.87 10.98
CA GLN A 159 5.75 -12.62 10.98
C GLN A 159 5.53 -14.12 11.18
N GLY A 160 6.19 -14.93 10.34
CA GLY A 160 6.10 -16.39 10.38
C GLY A 160 4.79 -16.99 9.86
N ARG A 161 3.85 -16.17 9.38
CA ARG A 161 2.60 -16.61 8.75
C ARG A 161 2.82 -17.04 7.31
N THR A 162 1.83 -17.71 6.75
CA THR A 162 1.80 -18.09 5.32
C THR A 162 0.66 -17.35 4.63
N VAL A 163 1.02 -16.57 3.61
CA VAL A 163 0.08 -15.86 2.73
C VAL A 163 0.08 -16.53 1.37
N ALA A 164 -1.09 -16.78 0.82
CA ALA A 164 -1.29 -17.28 -0.54
C ALA A 164 -1.78 -16.13 -1.43
N TRP A 165 -0.96 -15.75 -2.40
CA TRP A 165 -1.38 -14.92 -3.52
C TRP A 165 -1.86 -15.83 -4.66
N ILE A 166 -3.09 -15.63 -5.15
CA ILE A 166 -3.69 -16.44 -6.20
C ILE A 166 -4.06 -15.51 -7.36
N GLY A 167 -3.39 -15.64 -8.51
CA GLY A 167 -3.69 -14.82 -9.68
C GLY A 167 -2.45 -14.22 -10.37
N ASP A 168 -2.60 -13.06 -11.00
CA ASP A 168 -1.57 -12.39 -11.78
C ASP A 168 -0.39 -11.89 -10.93
N GLY A 169 0.84 -12.06 -11.43
CA GLY A 169 2.05 -11.49 -10.84
C GLY A 169 2.16 -9.98 -11.06
N ASN A 170 1.11 -9.25 -10.75
CA ASN A 170 0.95 -7.82 -11.02
C ASN A 170 1.63 -6.92 -9.96
N ASN A 171 1.36 -5.63 -10.02
CA ASN A 171 1.92 -4.61 -9.12
C ASN A 171 1.52 -4.80 -7.64
N VAL A 172 0.33 -5.35 -7.35
CA VAL A 172 -0.09 -5.67 -5.98
C VAL A 172 0.68 -6.89 -5.48
N CYS A 173 0.80 -7.95 -6.30
CA CYS A 173 1.65 -9.11 -6.03
C CYS A 173 3.09 -8.69 -5.75
N ASN A 174 3.66 -7.80 -6.57
CA ASN A 174 5.00 -7.28 -6.38
C ASN A 174 5.18 -6.59 -5.02
N SER A 175 4.17 -5.85 -4.58
CA SER A 175 4.19 -5.18 -3.27
C SER A 175 4.04 -6.18 -2.11
N TRP A 176 3.29 -7.29 -2.29
CA TRP A 176 3.25 -8.42 -1.34
C TRP A 176 4.60 -9.13 -1.23
N ILE A 177 5.35 -9.27 -2.33
CA ILE A 177 6.72 -9.82 -2.33
C ILE A 177 7.66 -8.96 -1.48
N GLU A 178 7.61 -7.63 -1.62
CA GLU A 178 8.38 -6.71 -0.76
C GLU A 178 7.97 -6.83 0.72
N ALA A 179 6.67 -6.90 0.99
CA ALA A 179 6.14 -7.06 2.34
C ALA A 179 6.62 -8.37 3.00
N ALA A 180 6.63 -9.48 2.25
CA ALA A 180 7.08 -10.79 2.75
C ALA A 180 8.51 -10.73 3.30
N ARG A 181 9.41 -10.10 2.55
CA ARG A 181 10.80 -9.89 2.97
C ARG A 181 10.91 -8.96 4.18
N LEU A 182 10.19 -7.83 4.17
CA LEU A 182 10.28 -6.80 5.22
C LEU A 182 9.70 -7.27 6.55
N LEU A 183 8.64 -8.07 6.51
CA LEU A 183 7.89 -8.48 7.69
C LEU A 183 8.15 -9.93 8.12
N GLY A 184 8.88 -10.70 7.31
CA GLY A 184 9.34 -12.05 7.67
C GLY A 184 8.25 -13.11 7.64
N PHE A 185 7.34 -13.08 6.65
CA PHE A 185 6.34 -14.11 6.42
C PHE A 185 6.63 -14.89 5.12
N LYS A 186 5.96 -16.03 4.91
CA LYS A 186 6.02 -16.81 3.67
C LYS A 186 4.92 -16.35 2.72
N LEU A 187 5.29 -16.06 1.48
CA LEU A 187 4.35 -15.75 0.39
C LEU A 187 4.42 -16.87 -0.66
N ARG A 188 3.33 -17.60 -0.85
CA ARG A 188 3.17 -18.54 -1.94
C ARG A 188 2.37 -17.86 -3.04
N VAL A 189 2.97 -17.72 -4.21
CA VAL A 189 2.36 -17.09 -5.38
C VAL A 189 1.95 -18.17 -6.37
N ALA A 190 0.66 -18.39 -6.53
CA ALA A 190 0.13 -19.26 -7.57
C ALA A 190 -0.34 -18.42 -8.76
N CYS A 191 0.30 -18.61 -9.91
CA CYS A 191 -0.02 -17.91 -11.16
C CYS A 191 0.16 -18.84 -12.37
N PRO A 192 -0.57 -18.59 -13.48
CA PRO A 192 -0.33 -19.28 -14.73
C PRO A 192 1.08 -19.05 -15.26
N GLU A 193 1.57 -19.93 -16.11
CA GLU A 193 2.84 -19.76 -16.82
C GLU A 193 2.80 -18.52 -17.71
N GLY A 194 3.86 -17.70 -17.67
CA GLY A 194 3.97 -16.44 -18.40
C GLY A 194 3.38 -15.23 -17.67
N TYR A 195 2.74 -15.43 -16.51
CA TYR A 195 2.16 -14.34 -15.69
C TYR A 195 2.81 -14.20 -14.32
N GLU A 196 4.06 -14.66 -14.20
CA GLU A 196 4.81 -14.59 -12.95
C GLU A 196 5.27 -13.15 -12.65
N PRO A 197 5.44 -12.82 -11.37
CA PRO A 197 6.16 -11.62 -10.99
C PRO A 197 7.61 -11.68 -11.49
N GLY A 198 8.21 -10.52 -11.70
CA GLY A 198 9.56 -10.42 -12.23
C GLY A 198 10.60 -11.20 -11.40
N LYS A 199 11.39 -12.06 -12.05
CA LYS A 199 12.38 -12.94 -11.41
C LYS A 199 13.31 -12.20 -10.44
N ASN A 200 13.83 -11.04 -10.83
CA ASN A 200 14.74 -10.25 -9.98
C ASN A 200 14.09 -9.83 -8.65
N LEU A 201 12.78 -9.55 -8.66
CA LEU A 201 12.06 -9.20 -7.45
C LEU A 201 11.88 -10.42 -6.55
N VAL A 202 11.51 -11.56 -7.11
CA VAL A 202 11.37 -12.84 -6.39
C VAL A 202 12.71 -13.24 -5.78
N ASP A 203 13.80 -13.20 -6.54
CA ASP A 203 15.14 -13.51 -6.05
C ASP A 203 15.57 -12.58 -4.89
N SER A 204 15.19 -11.30 -4.95
CA SER A 204 15.49 -10.32 -3.89
C SER A 204 14.75 -10.59 -2.57
N ALA A 205 13.71 -11.40 -2.59
CA ALA A 205 12.92 -11.73 -1.41
C ALA A 205 13.59 -12.78 -0.49
N GLY A 206 14.74 -13.34 -0.87
CA GLY A 206 15.60 -14.12 0.02
C GLY A 206 14.95 -15.38 0.58
N GLY A 207 14.17 -16.12 -0.22
CA GLY A 207 13.51 -17.38 0.19
C GLY A 207 12.17 -17.20 0.92
N HIS A 208 11.68 -15.97 1.05
CA HIS A 208 10.35 -15.70 1.58
C HIS A 208 9.22 -15.96 0.57
N VAL A 209 9.55 -16.12 -0.72
CA VAL A 209 8.59 -16.26 -1.82
C VAL A 209 8.78 -17.58 -2.54
N GLU A 210 7.68 -18.27 -2.81
CA GLU A 210 7.62 -19.49 -3.59
C GLU A 210 6.61 -19.30 -4.74
N ILE A 211 7.04 -19.62 -5.97
CA ILE A 211 6.15 -19.57 -7.17
C ILE A 211 5.59 -20.96 -7.44
N LEU A 212 4.28 -21.05 -7.54
CA LEU A 212 3.53 -22.28 -7.73
C LEU A 212 2.63 -22.19 -8.97
N ARG A 213 2.28 -23.34 -9.54
CA ARG A 213 1.38 -23.44 -10.69
C ARG A 213 -0.03 -23.90 -10.33
N ASP A 214 -0.17 -24.50 -9.17
CA ASP A 214 -1.46 -24.99 -8.67
C ASP A 214 -1.90 -24.13 -7.47
N PRO A 215 -3.03 -23.44 -7.54
CA PRO A 215 -3.53 -22.59 -6.45
C PRO A 215 -3.83 -23.40 -5.17
N ARG A 216 -4.10 -24.71 -5.28
CA ARG A 216 -4.35 -25.58 -4.14
C ARG A 216 -3.13 -25.68 -3.22
N PHE A 217 -1.95 -25.88 -3.80
CA PHE A 217 -0.69 -25.92 -3.01
C PHE A 217 -0.35 -24.57 -2.36
N ALA A 218 -0.73 -23.47 -3.00
CA ALA A 218 -0.54 -22.15 -2.37
C ALA A 218 -1.50 -21.96 -1.19
N ALA A 219 -2.75 -22.36 -1.35
CA ALA A 219 -3.80 -22.21 -0.33
C ALA A 219 -3.64 -23.17 0.85
N GLU A 220 -3.02 -24.35 0.67
CA GLU A 220 -2.92 -25.39 1.69
C GLU A 220 -2.30 -24.85 2.98
N GLY A 221 -3.11 -24.82 4.06
CA GLY A 221 -2.70 -24.35 5.39
C GLY A 221 -2.30 -22.87 5.44
N ALA A 222 -2.64 -22.04 4.46
CA ALA A 222 -2.39 -20.61 4.47
C ALA A 222 -3.22 -19.90 5.55
N ASP A 223 -2.66 -18.83 6.13
CA ASP A 223 -3.31 -17.98 7.11
C ASP A 223 -4.16 -16.88 6.41
N LEU A 224 -3.80 -16.53 5.17
CA LEU A 224 -4.43 -15.47 4.39
C LEU A 224 -4.40 -15.85 2.90
N LEU A 225 -5.54 -15.70 2.22
CA LEU A 225 -5.63 -15.73 0.77
C LEU A 225 -5.86 -14.32 0.23
N VAL A 226 -5.10 -13.96 -0.80
CA VAL A 226 -5.17 -12.65 -1.46
C VAL A 226 -5.27 -12.86 -2.97
N THR A 227 -6.11 -12.08 -3.62
CA THR A 227 -6.17 -12.02 -5.08
C THR A 227 -6.43 -10.60 -5.57
N ASP A 228 -6.32 -10.41 -6.86
CA ASP A 228 -6.68 -9.18 -7.58
C ASP A 228 -7.27 -9.55 -8.95
N VAL A 229 -7.84 -8.57 -9.63
CA VAL A 229 -8.41 -8.76 -10.98
C VAL A 229 -7.38 -9.39 -11.93
N TRP A 230 -7.84 -10.31 -12.76
CA TRP A 230 -6.99 -10.97 -13.75
C TRP A 230 -6.61 -10.08 -14.92
N THR A 231 -7.47 -9.10 -15.22
CA THR A 231 -7.23 -8.13 -16.28
C THR A 231 -7.21 -6.73 -15.67
N SER A 232 -6.03 -6.13 -15.60
CA SER A 232 -5.89 -4.76 -15.10
C SER A 232 -6.32 -3.74 -16.17
N MET A 233 -6.67 -2.52 -15.74
CA MET A 233 -7.03 -1.43 -16.66
C MET A 233 -5.92 -1.18 -17.69
N GLY A 234 -6.24 -1.29 -18.97
CA GLY A 234 -5.31 -1.12 -20.12
C GLY A 234 -4.80 -2.42 -20.70
N GLN A 235 -5.35 -3.58 -20.30
CA GLN A 235 -5.04 -4.91 -20.84
C GLN A 235 -6.27 -5.58 -21.50
N GLU A 236 -7.26 -4.77 -21.92
CA GLU A 236 -8.56 -5.24 -22.40
C GLU A 236 -8.45 -6.03 -23.72
N GLU A 237 -7.42 -5.77 -24.54
CA GLU A 237 -7.22 -6.45 -25.84
C GLU A 237 -6.89 -7.95 -25.68
N ASP A 238 -6.23 -8.34 -24.58
CA ASP A 238 -5.83 -9.73 -24.28
C ASP A 238 -6.81 -10.44 -23.34
N ASN A 239 -7.96 -9.84 -23.06
CA ASN A 239 -8.86 -10.28 -21.98
C ASN A 239 -9.30 -11.75 -22.13
N ALA A 240 -9.68 -12.20 -23.33
CA ALA A 240 -10.16 -13.59 -23.53
C ALA A 240 -9.07 -14.64 -23.25
N VAL A 241 -7.83 -14.37 -23.66
CA VAL A 241 -6.69 -15.26 -23.41
C VAL A 241 -6.37 -15.31 -21.92
N ARG A 242 -6.40 -14.16 -21.25
CA ARG A 242 -6.16 -14.06 -19.80
C ARG A 242 -7.24 -14.79 -19.01
N LEU A 243 -8.52 -14.56 -19.32
CA LEU A 243 -9.64 -15.24 -18.65
C LEU A 243 -9.51 -16.77 -18.72
N GLU A 244 -9.14 -17.34 -19.88
CA GLU A 244 -8.94 -18.78 -20.01
C GLU A 244 -7.73 -19.26 -19.19
N ALA A 245 -6.60 -18.56 -19.24
CA ALA A 245 -5.39 -18.92 -18.49
C ALA A 245 -5.60 -18.86 -16.97
N PHE A 246 -6.36 -17.87 -16.49
CA PHE A 246 -6.60 -17.66 -15.07
C PHE A 246 -7.78 -18.42 -14.50
N LYS A 247 -8.65 -19.01 -15.31
CA LYS A 247 -9.83 -19.76 -14.87
C LYS A 247 -9.57 -20.78 -13.75
N PRO A 248 -8.44 -21.54 -13.74
CA PRO A 248 -8.11 -22.43 -12.62
C PRO A 248 -7.70 -21.72 -11.33
N PHE A 249 -7.47 -20.39 -11.37
CA PHE A 249 -6.97 -19.58 -10.27
C PHE A 249 -8.06 -18.75 -9.58
N GLN A 250 -9.33 -19.08 -9.79
CA GLN A 250 -10.43 -18.45 -9.07
C GLN A 250 -10.39 -18.81 -7.59
N VAL A 251 -10.47 -17.80 -6.71
CA VAL A 251 -10.66 -18.03 -5.28
C VAL A 251 -12.14 -18.30 -5.03
N ASN A 252 -12.45 -19.55 -4.72
CA ASN A 252 -13.79 -20.07 -4.43
C ASN A 252 -13.84 -20.74 -3.05
N ALA A 253 -15.01 -21.22 -2.65
CA ALA A 253 -15.19 -21.87 -1.35
C ALA A 253 -14.31 -23.12 -1.17
N GLU A 254 -14.11 -23.92 -2.22
CA GLU A 254 -13.25 -25.10 -2.16
C GLU A 254 -11.80 -24.73 -1.87
N LEU A 255 -11.29 -23.68 -2.51
CA LEU A 255 -9.94 -23.19 -2.27
C LEU A 255 -9.80 -22.61 -0.86
N MET A 256 -10.80 -21.88 -0.36
CA MET A 256 -10.83 -21.39 1.02
C MET A 256 -10.82 -22.52 2.06
N LEU A 257 -11.45 -23.65 1.79
CA LEU A 257 -11.44 -24.83 2.67
C LEU A 257 -10.06 -25.49 2.78
N MET A 258 -9.17 -25.30 1.83
CA MET A 258 -7.79 -25.80 1.90
C MET A 258 -6.88 -24.96 2.82
N ALA A 259 -7.25 -23.72 3.04
CA ALA A 259 -6.57 -22.85 3.98
C ALA A 259 -6.91 -23.20 5.43
N LYS A 260 -6.29 -22.53 6.40
CA LYS A 260 -6.68 -22.69 7.79
C LYS A 260 -8.14 -22.30 8.00
N LYS A 261 -8.80 -22.97 8.93
CA LYS A 261 -10.23 -22.74 9.24
C LYS A 261 -10.55 -21.28 9.55
N ASP A 262 -9.61 -20.57 10.13
CA ASP A 262 -9.70 -19.14 10.48
C ASP A 262 -8.94 -18.23 9.50
N ALA A 263 -8.55 -18.72 8.32
CA ALA A 263 -7.89 -17.94 7.29
C ALA A 263 -8.76 -16.74 6.88
N LEU A 264 -8.12 -15.63 6.58
CA LEU A 264 -8.78 -14.44 6.06
C LEU A 264 -8.69 -14.41 4.52
N PHE A 265 -9.59 -13.63 3.91
CA PHE A 265 -9.56 -13.30 2.49
C PHE A 265 -9.45 -11.79 2.30
N MET A 266 -8.56 -11.35 1.39
CA MET A 266 -8.34 -9.95 1.01
C MET A 266 -8.38 -9.76 -0.50
N HIS A 267 -8.82 -8.56 -0.92
CA HIS A 267 -8.86 -8.11 -2.31
C HIS A 267 -8.87 -6.59 -2.36
N CYS A 268 -7.96 -5.99 -3.11
CA CYS A 268 -7.78 -4.53 -3.15
C CYS A 268 -8.96 -3.75 -3.78
N LEU A 269 -9.91 -4.45 -4.40
CA LEU A 269 -11.07 -3.90 -5.11
C LEU A 269 -10.69 -2.93 -6.27
N PRO A 270 -11.49 -2.87 -7.38
CA PRO A 270 -12.78 -3.57 -7.57
C PRO A 270 -12.59 -5.06 -7.82
N ALA A 271 -13.58 -5.88 -7.53
CA ALA A 271 -13.57 -7.31 -7.79
C ALA A 271 -14.58 -7.67 -8.88
N HIS A 272 -14.23 -8.64 -9.74
CA HIS A 272 -15.12 -9.23 -10.72
C HIS A 272 -15.65 -10.57 -10.20
N ARG A 273 -16.78 -10.53 -9.50
CA ARG A 273 -17.42 -11.74 -8.97
C ARG A 273 -17.74 -12.73 -10.09
N GLY A 274 -17.26 -13.97 -9.89
CA GLY A 274 -17.36 -15.02 -10.91
C GLY A 274 -16.12 -15.16 -11.80
N GLU A 275 -15.20 -14.18 -11.76
CA GLU A 275 -13.86 -14.28 -12.35
C GLU A 275 -12.83 -14.67 -11.28
N GLU A 276 -12.01 -13.75 -10.79
CA GLU A 276 -10.93 -14.03 -9.82
C GLU A 276 -11.42 -14.49 -8.45
N VAL A 277 -12.66 -14.17 -8.10
CA VAL A 277 -13.27 -14.54 -6.82
C VAL A 277 -14.77 -14.78 -6.96
N THR A 278 -15.31 -15.75 -6.21
CA THR A 278 -16.75 -15.97 -6.14
C THR A 278 -17.42 -14.98 -5.18
N ALA A 279 -18.72 -14.69 -5.41
CA ALA A 279 -19.52 -13.86 -4.50
C ALA A 279 -19.55 -14.46 -3.08
N GLU A 280 -19.65 -15.79 -2.96
CA GLU A 280 -19.64 -16.49 -1.67
C GLU A 280 -18.38 -16.19 -0.84
N VAL A 281 -17.21 -16.10 -1.46
CA VAL A 281 -15.96 -15.81 -0.76
C VAL A 281 -15.86 -14.35 -0.40
N ILE A 282 -16.05 -13.43 -1.36
CA ILE A 282 -15.83 -12.01 -1.12
C ILE A 282 -16.86 -11.40 -0.16
N ASP A 283 -18.08 -11.93 -0.14
CA ASP A 283 -19.15 -11.50 0.76
C ASP A 283 -19.26 -12.42 2.01
N GLY A 284 -18.37 -13.43 2.12
CA GLY A 284 -18.34 -14.41 3.20
C GLY A 284 -17.70 -13.90 4.50
N HIS A 285 -17.84 -14.70 5.57
CA HIS A 285 -17.39 -14.34 6.92
C HIS A 285 -15.87 -14.25 7.09
N GLN A 286 -15.08 -14.89 6.23
CA GLN A 286 -13.61 -14.82 6.22
C GLN A 286 -13.08 -13.59 5.44
N SER A 287 -13.94 -12.93 4.69
CA SER A 287 -13.59 -11.76 3.92
C SER A 287 -13.44 -10.52 4.81
N VAL A 288 -12.34 -9.81 4.62
CA VAL A 288 -12.07 -8.54 5.32
C VAL A 288 -11.91 -7.36 4.35
N VAL A 289 -12.36 -7.52 3.10
CA VAL A 289 -12.17 -6.54 2.01
C VAL A 289 -12.74 -5.16 2.31
N TRP A 290 -13.82 -5.08 3.10
CA TRP A 290 -14.42 -3.79 3.46
C TRP A 290 -13.58 -3.05 4.50
N ALA A 291 -13.06 -3.77 5.50
CA ALA A 291 -12.14 -3.23 6.49
C ALA A 291 -10.80 -2.83 5.84
N GLU A 292 -10.30 -3.64 4.89
CA GLU A 292 -9.13 -3.35 4.07
C GLU A 292 -9.30 -2.05 3.27
N ALA A 293 -10.45 -1.88 2.60
CA ALA A 293 -10.77 -0.67 1.86
C ALA A 293 -10.86 0.57 2.77
N GLU A 294 -11.46 0.45 3.97
CA GLU A 294 -11.51 1.51 4.99
C GLU A 294 -10.11 1.86 5.49
N ASN A 295 -9.27 0.88 5.73
CA ASN A 295 -7.92 1.08 6.25
C ASN A 295 -7.00 1.85 5.27
N ARG A 296 -7.39 1.98 4.00
CA ARG A 296 -6.74 2.90 3.06
C ARG A 296 -6.69 4.34 3.62
N LEU A 297 -7.75 4.78 4.29
CA LEU A 297 -7.78 6.10 4.93
C LEU A 297 -6.78 6.18 6.09
N HIS A 298 -6.81 5.22 6.99
CA HIS A 298 -6.03 5.26 8.23
C HIS A 298 -4.54 5.06 8.00
N ALA A 299 -4.17 4.10 7.15
CA ALA A 299 -2.79 3.86 6.74
C ALA A 299 -2.18 5.07 6.00
N GLN A 300 -2.95 5.74 5.14
CA GLN A 300 -2.49 6.93 4.43
C GLN A 300 -2.39 8.15 5.36
N LYS A 301 -3.25 8.29 6.38
CA LYS A 301 -3.06 9.30 7.43
C LYS A 301 -1.72 9.13 8.15
N ALA A 302 -1.40 7.91 8.55
CA ALA A 302 -0.14 7.59 9.20
C ALA A 302 1.07 7.83 8.30
N LEU A 303 0.97 7.46 7.02
CA LEU A 303 2.01 7.73 6.03
C LEU A 303 2.25 9.22 5.82
N LEU A 304 1.18 10.01 5.70
CA LEU A 304 1.27 11.47 5.56
C LEU A 304 1.91 12.12 6.79
N GLU A 305 1.53 11.69 8.00
CA GLU A 305 2.18 12.12 9.24
C GLU A 305 3.66 11.77 9.23
N PHE A 306 4.01 10.53 8.91
CA PHE A 306 5.40 10.05 8.86
C PHE A 306 6.28 10.85 7.89
N LEU A 307 5.74 11.25 6.74
CA LEU A 307 6.50 11.97 5.71
C LEU A 307 6.55 13.48 5.94
N LEU A 308 5.55 14.08 6.60
CA LEU A 308 5.33 15.52 6.62
C LEU A 308 5.49 16.16 8.01
N VAL A 309 5.45 15.35 9.07
CA VAL A 309 5.56 15.87 10.45
C VAL A 309 6.90 15.49 11.04
N PRO A 310 7.73 16.44 11.44
CA PRO A 310 8.96 16.15 12.17
C PRO A 310 8.67 15.31 13.43
N PRO A 311 9.44 14.24 13.71
CA PRO A 311 9.18 13.33 14.83
C PRO A 311 9.06 14.04 16.20
N GLU A 312 9.80 15.12 16.39
CA GLU A 312 9.79 15.94 17.61
C GLU A 312 8.48 16.71 17.82
N LEU A 313 7.69 16.89 16.77
CA LEU A 313 6.38 17.57 16.84
C LEU A 313 5.22 16.58 17.05
N ILE A 314 5.48 15.28 17.01
CA ILE A 314 4.49 14.25 17.33
C ILE A 314 4.41 14.13 18.86
N PRO A 315 3.24 14.32 19.51
CA PRO A 315 3.10 14.20 20.96
C PRO A 315 3.63 12.86 21.47
N ARG A 316 4.42 12.86 22.56
CA ARG A 316 5.08 11.65 23.11
C ARG A 316 4.09 10.53 23.45
N GLU A 317 2.90 10.87 23.92
CA GLU A 317 1.81 9.93 24.18
C GLU A 317 1.35 9.17 22.91
N ARG A 318 1.62 9.75 21.73
CA ARG A 318 1.34 9.18 20.42
C ARG A 318 2.56 8.48 19.82
N ALA A 319 3.75 8.88 20.23
CA ALA A 319 5.02 8.24 19.82
C ALA A 319 5.33 6.97 20.62
N ALA A 320 4.82 6.83 21.85
CA ALA A 320 5.08 5.69 22.72
C ALA A 320 4.55 4.36 22.14
N HIS A 321 3.48 4.40 21.33
CA HIS A 321 2.97 3.19 20.65
C HIS A 321 3.85 2.74 19.48
N GLN A 322 4.69 3.60 18.93
CA GLN A 322 5.72 3.18 17.96
C GLN A 322 6.81 2.29 18.58
N ASN A 323 7.06 2.45 19.90
CA ASN A 323 8.10 1.71 20.61
C ASN A 323 7.57 0.55 21.50
N THR A 324 6.31 0.58 21.92
CA THR A 324 5.79 -0.39 22.92
C THR A 324 5.31 -1.70 22.29
N GLN A 325 4.94 -1.73 21.02
CA GLN A 325 4.60 -3.00 20.34
C GLN A 325 5.82 -3.86 20.01
N LEU A 326 7.04 -3.35 20.17
CA LEU A 326 8.26 -4.15 20.07
C LEU A 326 8.50 -5.04 21.30
N SER A 327 7.76 -4.86 22.41
CA SER A 327 7.98 -5.58 23.67
C SER A 327 6.81 -6.47 24.15
N MET A 328 5.68 -6.51 23.47
CA MET A 328 4.55 -7.36 23.87
C MET A 328 4.39 -8.58 22.97
N THR A 329 5.19 -9.60 23.24
CA THR A 329 4.83 -10.99 22.95
C THR A 329 3.67 -11.39 23.86
N GLY A 330 2.50 -11.65 23.25
CA GLY A 330 1.47 -12.52 23.82
C GLY A 330 0.50 -11.89 24.79
N GLN A 331 -0.71 -11.81 24.35
CA GLN A 331 -2.03 -11.99 24.94
C GLN A 331 -3.01 -10.87 24.59
N TRP A 332 -3.71 -11.06 23.49
CA TRP A 332 -4.99 -10.41 23.27
C TRP A 332 -6.11 -11.37 23.73
N LYS A 333 -6.80 -11.04 24.82
CA LYS A 333 -8.09 -11.66 25.13
C LYS A 333 -9.13 -10.97 24.25
N ALA A 334 -9.81 -11.76 23.42
CA ALA A 334 -11.02 -11.36 22.73
C ALA A 334 -12.05 -10.91 23.78
N GLN A 335 -12.59 -9.71 23.61
CA GLN A 335 -13.85 -9.33 24.25
C GLN A 335 -15.02 -9.72 23.34
N PRO A 336 -16.17 -10.12 23.90
CA PRO A 336 -17.28 -10.79 23.25
C PRO A 336 -18.02 -9.94 22.21
#